data_e8a2858d4ef5368bd83e642e38cd3c2b
#
_entry.id   e8a2858d4ef5368bd83e642e38cd3c2b
#
_cell.length_a   1.000
_cell.length_b   1.000
_cell.length_c   1.000
_cell.angle_alpha   90.00
_cell.angle_beta   90.00
_cell.angle_gamma   90.00
#
_symmetry.space_group_name_H-M   'P 1'
#
loop_
_entity.id
_entity.type
_entity.pdbx_description
1 polymer ?
#
loop_
_entity_poly.entity_id
_entity_poly.type
_entity_poly.pdbx_seq_one_letter_code
_entity_poly.pdbx_strand_id
1 'polypeptide(L)'
;MVKQLRKKLIVAYVLATGLLLTVIVAGLLFLSFKQYENNNIRGYQASFGNVVDAVKDSSKITHAWLSESEINGNLIISIYSNAVPLSFKGAWTPPTGREKLLEKLELFAEQDGFPGNSLKIGQGEVKSPVYSIYGEKGEHYYGSIYLKKQSGKEQKILVLKALTDERRFYRRSILLYSSVNLMGLVILFLICRTFVDRSLKPLETGLKRQSEFIAAASHELRAPLTVIRAGIHAVSMDERKAKQFLPGIEKEGERMTVLIDDMLQLALADASTWTMKMEPLSVDTFLISLYDSLSELCRKKRQPFELRLPEEELPVFSGDRQRMEQILMILTDNASSYSPEGSAVSVTARSDQKHVSIEVEDHGCGISDEDKKRIFDRFYRADKSRNDKAHYGLGLSIATELVRLHQGKLTVKDTAGGGSTFVLELPVLNQVTYFKNGENGI
;
A
#
# COMPACT_ATOMS: atom_id res chain seq x y z
N MET A 1 0.32 5.67 21.24
CA MET A 1 1.26 6.16 20.23
C MET A 1 0.85 5.73 18.81
N VAL A 2 0.74 4.44 18.48
CA VAL A 2 0.41 3.92 17.14
C VAL A 2 -0.94 4.44 16.59
N LYS A 3 -2.01 4.45 17.41
CA LYS A 3 -3.32 5.00 17.01
C LYS A 3 -3.28 6.47 16.60
N GLN A 4 -2.47 7.29 17.25
CA GLN A 4 -2.29 8.71 16.90
C GLN A 4 -1.48 8.87 15.61
N LEU A 5 -0.41 8.09 15.44
CA LEU A 5 0.40 8.06 14.22
C LEU A 5 -0.45 7.65 13.02
N ARG A 6 -1.24 6.61 13.16
CA ARG A 6 -2.20 6.13 12.14
C ARG A 6 -3.14 7.24 11.67
N LYS A 7 -3.79 7.96 12.62
CA LYS A 7 -4.69 9.07 12.29
C LYS A 7 -3.95 10.20 11.57
N LYS A 8 -2.76 10.59 12.04
CA LYS A 8 -1.94 11.62 11.39
C LYS A 8 -1.53 11.23 9.97
N LEU A 9 -1.11 10.00 9.75
CA LEU A 9 -0.72 9.51 8.42
C LEU A 9 -1.90 9.50 7.45
N ILE A 10 -3.06 8.96 7.85
CA ILE A 10 -4.27 8.96 7.00
C ILE A 10 -4.64 10.40 6.60
N VAL A 11 -4.68 11.33 7.57
CA VAL A 11 -5.02 12.73 7.30
C VAL A 11 -4.00 13.36 6.38
N ALA A 12 -2.70 13.19 6.62
CA ALA A 12 -1.64 13.77 5.80
C ALA A 12 -1.69 13.26 4.34
N TYR A 13 -1.83 11.94 4.14
CA TYR A 13 -1.93 11.36 2.80
C TYR A 13 -3.21 11.80 2.07
N VAL A 14 -4.36 11.77 2.75
CA VAL A 14 -5.64 12.18 2.14
C VAL A 14 -5.62 13.67 1.77
N LEU A 15 -5.05 14.54 2.62
CA LEU A 15 -4.92 15.95 2.31
C LEU A 15 -3.99 16.20 1.12
N ALA A 16 -2.80 15.60 1.12
CA ALA A 16 -1.82 15.82 0.06
C ALA A 16 -2.31 15.32 -1.30
N THR A 17 -2.77 14.06 -1.36
CA THR A 17 -3.24 13.45 -2.60
C THR A 17 -4.61 13.96 -3.02
N GLY A 18 -5.50 14.28 -2.07
CA GLY A 18 -6.80 14.89 -2.33
C GLY A 18 -6.71 16.30 -2.89
N LEU A 19 -5.76 17.10 -2.39
CA LEU A 19 -5.47 18.42 -2.96
C LEU A 19 -5.01 18.30 -4.41
N LEU A 20 -4.08 17.39 -4.68
CA LEU A 20 -3.58 17.13 -6.04
C LEU A 20 -4.72 16.72 -6.98
N LEU A 21 -5.56 15.78 -6.56
CA LEU A 21 -6.73 15.35 -7.33
C LEU A 21 -7.66 16.52 -7.64
N THR A 22 -7.96 17.34 -6.64
CA THR A 22 -8.85 18.51 -6.80
C THR A 22 -8.27 19.53 -7.77
N VAL A 23 -6.97 19.79 -7.72
CA VAL A 23 -6.28 20.69 -8.67
C VAL A 23 -6.35 20.14 -10.10
N ILE A 24 -6.14 18.85 -10.29
CA ILE A 24 -6.24 18.21 -11.61
C ILE A 24 -7.67 18.32 -12.15
N VAL A 25 -8.69 18.00 -11.35
CA VAL A 25 -10.09 18.06 -11.76
C VAL A 25 -10.50 19.50 -12.07
N ALA A 26 -10.05 20.48 -11.28
CA ALA A 26 -10.30 21.90 -11.55
C ALA A 26 -9.63 22.35 -12.87
N GLY A 27 -8.41 21.87 -13.15
CA GLY A 27 -7.72 22.12 -14.42
C GLY A 27 -8.48 21.53 -15.63
N LEU A 28 -8.98 20.32 -15.50
CA LEU A 28 -9.80 19.68 -16.54
C LEU A 28 -11.11 20.44 -16.78
N LEU A 29 -11.77 20.90 -15.71
CA LEU A 29 -12.98 21.72 -15.81
C LEU A 29 -12.69 23.03 -16.56
N PHE A 30 -11.61 23.71 -16.21
CA PHE A 30 -11.17 24.93 -16.89
C PHE A 30 -10.89 24.70 -18.36
N LEU A 31 -10.19 23.63 -18.72
CA LEU A 31 -9.92 23.25 -20.11
C LEU A 31 -11.21 22.95 -20.87
N SER A 32 -12.17 22.27 -20.22
CA SER A 32 -13.48 21.97 -20.81
C SER A 32 -14.26 23.26 -21.13
N PHE A 33 -14.21 24.26 -20.25
CA PHE A 33 -14.85 25.55 -20.47
C PHE A 33 -14.21 26.31 -21.63
N LYS A 34 -12.88 26.37 -21.66
CA LYS A 34 -12.12 27.01 -22.74
C LYS A 34 -12.36 26.33 -24.09
N GLN A 35 -12.43 25.00 -24.12
CA GLN A 35 -12.73 24.25 -25.32
C GLN A 35 -14.16 24.53 -25.82
N TYR A 36 -15.14 24.59 -24.92
CA TYR A 36 -16.51 24.92 -25.26
C TYR A 36 -16.62 26.35 -25.86
N GLU A 37 -15.98 27.33 -25.26
CA GLU A 37 -15.89 28.70 -25.75
C GLU A 37 -15.28 28.76 -27.16
N ASN A 38 -14.12 28.13 -27.35
CA ASN A 38 -13.44 28.06 -28.63
C ASN A 38 -14.31 27.40 -29.72
N ASN A 39 -15.03 26.34 -29.39
CA ASN A 39 -15.92 25.65 -30.30
C ASN A 39 -17.11 26.55 -30.70
N ASN A 40 -17.66 27.29 -29.74
CA ASN A 40 -18.74 28.24 -30.02
C ASN A 40 -18.29 29.41 -30.90
N ILE A 41 -17.08 29.94 -30.67
CA ILE A 41 -16.51 31.02 -31.52
C ILE A 41 -16.27 30.48 -32.93
N ARG A 42 -15.69 29.31 -33.09
CA ARG A 42 -15.50 28.67 -34.42
C ARG A 42 -16.84 28.41 -35.13
N GLY A 43 -17.82 27.86 -34.40
CA GLY A 43 -19.15 27.62 -34.94
C GLY A 43 -19.88 28.91 -35.32
N TYR A 44 -19.64 30.01 -34.57
CA TYR A 44 -20.11 31.33 -34.96
C TYR A 44 -19.41 31.83 -36.21
N GLN A 45 -18.07 31.79 -36.28
CA GLN A 45 -17.29 32.25 -37.43
C GLN A 45 -17.69 31.52 -38.72
N ALA A 46 -17.98 30.24 -38.66
CA ALA A 46 -18.47 29.45 -39.80
C ALA A 46 -19.87 29.95 -40.23
N SER A 47 -20.81 30.20 -39.27
CA SER A 47 -22.14 30.75 -39.54
C SER A 47 -22.06 32.15 -40.15
N PHE A 48 -21.18 32.98 -39.60
CA PHE A 48 -20.93 34.35 -40.13
C PHE A 48 -20.36 34.30 -41.56
N GLY A 49 -19.39 33.42 -41.82
CA GLY A 49 -18.81 33.21 -43.15
C GLY A 49 -19.90 32.83 -44.17
N ASN A 50 -20.73 31.85 -43.83
CA ASN A 50 -21.83 31.43 -44.69
C ASN A 50 -22.81 32.55 -45.06
N VAL A 51 -23.13 33.41 -44.05
CA VAL A 51 -24.00 34.58 -44.30
C VAL A 51 -23.32 35.59 -45.21
N VAL A 52 -22.05 35.91 -44.97
CA VAL A 52 -21.29 36.85 -45.81
C VAL A 52 -21.13 36.33 -47.25
N ASP A 53 -20.85 35.07 -47.42
CA ASP A 53 -20.67 34.46 -48.75
C ASP A 53 -22.01 34.36 -49.54
N ALA A 54 -23.12 34.08 -48.87
CA ALA A 54 -24.45 34.14 -49.47
C ALA A 54 -24.81 35.57 -49.91
N VAL A 55 -24.44 36.60 -49.13
CA VAL A 55 -24.70 37.99 -49.49
C VAL A 55 -23.81 38.44 -50.65
N LYS A 56 -22.58 37.90 -50.77
CA LYS A 56 -21.73 38.18 -51.93
C LYS A 56 -22.35 37.68 -53.26
N ASP A 57 -23.05 36.53 -53.19
CA ASP A 57 -23.82 35.98 -54.32
C ASP A 57 -25.28 36.40 -54.23
N SER A 58 -25.56 37.61 -54.75
CA SER A 58 -26.87 38.24 -54.66
C SER A 58 -28.05 37.43 -55.20
N SER A 59 -27.78 36.37 -55.98
CA SER A 59 -28.79 35.45 -56.48
C SER A 59 -29.34 34.49 -55.42
N LYS A 60 -28.65 34.35 -54.28
CA LYS A 60 -29.00 33.41 -53.21
C LYS A 60 -29.81 34.03 -52.06
N ILE A 61 -29.89 35.34 -52.00
CA ILE A 61 -30.61 36.01 -50.93
C ILE A 61 -32.11 36.07 -51.22
N THR A 62 -32.83 35.19 -50.56
CA THR A 62 -34.31 35.24 -50.55
C THR A 62 -34.80 35.43 -49.09
N HIS A 63 -36.03 35.96 -48.95
CA HIS A 63 -36.64 36.05 -47.61
C HIS A 63 -36.76 34.67 -46.94
N ALA A 64 -36.98 33.62 -47.71
CA ALA A 64 -37.04 32.22 -47.20
C ALA A 64 -35.70 31.79 -46.65
N TRP A 65 -34.59 32.01 -47.37
CA TRP A 65 -33.24 31.68 -46.92
C TRP A 65 -32.82 32.45 -45.65
N LEU A 66 -33.12 33.74 -45.57
CA LEU A 66 -32.86 34.55 -44.38
C LEU A 66 -33.64 34.02 -43.18
N SER A 67 -34.94 33.72 -43.37
CA SER A 67 -35.77 33.19 -42.29
C SER A 67 -35.28 31.82 -41.82
N GLU A 68 -34.92 30.93 -42.72
CA GLU A 68 -34.39 29.60 -42.40
C GLU A 68 -33.04 29.71 -41.65
N SER A 69 -32.15 30.59 -42.14
CA SER A 69 -30.83 30.81 -41.51
C SER A 69 -30.97 31.38 -40.10
N GLU A 70 -31.89 32.33 -39.86
CA GLU A 70 -32.14 32.89 -38.54
C GLU A 70 -32.73 31.86 -37.56
N ILE A 71 -33.72 31.07 -37.97
CA ILE A 71 -34.40 30.08 -37.13
C ILE A 71 -33.46 28.93 -36.81
N ASN A 72 -32.86 28.30 -37.82
CA ASN A 72 -31.99 27.12 -37.63
C ASN A 72 -30.66 27.48 -36.96
N GLY A 73 -30.12 28.66 -37.23
CA GLY A 73 -28.85 29.15 -36.68
C GLY A 73 -28.93 29.90 -35.37
N ASN A 74 -30.14 30.22 -34.87
CA ASN A 74 -30.36 31.19 -33.80
C ASN A 74 -29.60 32.52 -34.08
N LEU A 75 -29.71 32.97 -35.34
CA LEU A 75 -29.01 34.15 -35.82
C LEU A 75 -29.94 35.37 -35.84
N ILE A 76 -29.37 36.53 -35.72
CA ILE A 76 -29.99 37.83 -36.06
C ILE A 76 -29.14 38.37 -37.20
N ILE A 77 -29.75 38.53 -38.37
CA ILE A 77 -29.08 39.03 -39.57
C ILE A 77 -29.69 40.36 -39.98
N SER A 78 -28.89 41.42 -40.06
CA SER A 78 -29.33 42.71 -40.56
C SER A 78 -28.39 43.16 -41.70
N ILE A 79 -28.98 43.49 -42.84
CA ILE A 79 -28.27 43.86 -44.07
C ILE A 79 -28.65 45.27 -44.45
N TYR A 80 -27.67 46.15 -44.67
CA TYR A 80 -27.84 47.50 -45.14
C TYR A 80 -27.19 47.66 -46.52
N SER A 81 -27.83 48.39 -47.40
CA SER A 81 -27.29 48.83 -48.68
C SER A 81 -27.37 50.36 -48.78
N ASN A 82 -26.21 51.02 -48.88
CA ASN A 82 -26.10 52.46 -48.83
C ASN A 82 -26.81 53.12 -47.64
N ALA A 83 -26.57 52.56 -46.43
CA ALA A 83 -27.18 52.94 -45.15
C ALA A 83 -28.72 52.70 -45.06
N VAL A 84 -29.33 52.12 -46.06
CA VAL A 84 -30.77 51.79 -46.04
C VAL A 84 -30.91 50.29 -45.67
N PRO A 85 -31.66 49.95 -44.58
CA PRO A 85 -31.86 48.57 -44.21
C PRO A 85 -32.70 47.84 -45.25
N LEU A 86 -32.32 46.61 -45.63
CA LEU A 86 -33.17 45.71 -46.36
C LEU A 86 -34.41 45.39 -45.53
N SER A 87 -35.61 45.48 -46.15
CA SER A 87 -36.91 45.27 -45.47
C SER A 87 -37.10 43.80 -45.12
N PHE A 88 -36.44 43.36 -44.07
CA PHE A 88 -36.57 42.04 -43.45
C PHE A 88 -36.86 42.17 -41.97
N LYS A 89 -38.07 41.81 -41.56
CA LYS A 89 -38.51 41.94 -40.14
C LYS A 89 -37.83 40.98 -39.18
N GLY A 90 -37.09 39.98 -39.74
CA GLY A 90 -36.51 38.90 -38.94
C GLY A 90 -37.53 37.77 -38.69
N ALA A 91 -37.06 36.54 -38.70
CA ALA A 91 -37.88 35.33 -38.46
C ALA A 91 -37.76 34.87 -37.01
N TRP A 92 -36.66 35.21 -36.33
CA TRP A 92 -36.41 34.86 -34.95
C TRP A 92 -36.41 36.12 -34.05
N THR A 93 -37.16 36.02 -32.93
CA THR A 93 -37.28 37.13 -31.97
C THR A 93 -36.49 36.78 -30.70
N PRO A 94 -35.36 37.46 -30.45
CA PRO A 94 -34.58 37.27 -29.22
C PRO A 94 -35.31 37.83 -28.00
N PRO A 95 -35.03 37.31 -26.77
CA PRO A 95 -35.60 37.82 -25.53
C PRO A 95 -35.31 39.32 -25.28
N THR A 96 -34.11 39.80 -25.63
CA THR A 96 -33.78 41.22 -25.75
C THR A 96 -34.12 41.66 -27.18
N GLY A 97 -34.82 42.76 -27.34
CA GLY A 97 -35.26 43.22 -28.65
C GLY A 97 -34.11 43.29 -29.67
N ARG A 98 -34.41 42.90 -30.93
CA ARG A 98 -33.45 42.81 -32.03
C ARG A 98 -32.66 44.12 -32.23
N GLU A 99 -33.37 45.27 -32.24
CA GLU A 99 -32.78 46.59 -32.46
C GLU A 99 -31.74 46.93 -31.40
N LYS A 100 -32.05 46.69 -30.14
CA LYS A 100 -31.11 46.93 -29.03
C LYS A 100 -29.84 46.09 -29.10
N LEU A 101 -29.95 44.87 -29.59
CA LEU A 101 -28.77 43.99 -29.76
C LEU A 101 -27.88 44.45 -30.91
N LEU A 102 -28.50 44.92 -32.00
CA LEU A 102 -27.78 45.45 -33.16
C LEU A 102 -27.07 46.76 -32.79
N GLU A 103 -27.75 47.65 -32.06
CA GLU A 103 -27.19 48.91 -31.54
C GLU A 103 -25.99 48.63 -30.62
N LYS A 104 -26.12 47.68 -29.69
CA LYS A 104 -24.97 47.24 -28.86
C LYS A 104 -23.81 46.74 -29.68
N LEU A 105 -24.06 45.96 -30.73
CA LEU A 105 -22.98 45.47 -31.61
C LEU A 105 -22.25 46.62 -32.29
N GLU A 106 -22.99 47.62 -32.77
CA GLU A 106 -22.41 48.79 -33.40
C GLU A 106 -21.58 49.64 -32.42
N LEU A 107 -22.10 49.84 -31.20
CA LEU A 107 -21.36 50.53 -30.14
C LEU A 107 -20.03 49.83 -29.77
N PHE A 108 -20.06 48.50 -29.63
CA PHE A 108 -18.82 47.73 -29.36
C PHE A 108 -17.82 47.86 -30.51
N ALA A 109 -18.31 47.82 -31.74
CA ALA A 109 -17.47 47.94 -32.93
C ALA A 109 -16.86 49.38 -33.04
N GLU A 110 -17.64 50.43 -32.74
CA GLU A 110 -17.13 51.79 -32.70
C GLU A 110 -16.07 52.00 -31.62
N GLN A 111 -16.30 51.47 -30.43
CA GLN A 111 -15.31 51.51 -29.32
C GLN A 111 -14.00 50.82 -29.67
N ASP A 112 -14.05 49.77 -30.46
CA ASP A 112 -12.86 49.02 -30.95
C ASP A 112 -12.19 49.70 -32.18
N GLY A 113 -12.74 50.84 -32.63
CA GLY A 113 -12.20 51.59 -33.78
C GLY A 113 -12.53 50.94 -35.14
N PHE A 114 -13.50 50.05 -35.20
CA PHE A 114 -14.00 49.49 -36.44
C PHE A 114 -14.71 50.59 -37.26
N PRO A 115 -14.46 50.72 -38.56
CA PRO A 115 -15.09 51.77 -39.36
C PRO A 115 -16.62 51.60 -39.36
N GLY A 116 -17.38 52.55 -38.73
CA GLY A 116 -18.83 52.46 -38.50
C GLY A 116 -19.64 52.44 -39.78
N ASN A 117 -19.60 53.53 -40.58
CA ASN A 117 -20.45 53.68 -41.76
C ASN A 117 -19.70 53.99 -43.03
N SER A 118 -18.37 54.10 -43.04
CA SER A 118 -17.62 54.38 -44.27
C SER A 118 -16.25 53.75 -44.29
N LEU A 119 -15.98 52.97 -45.35
CA LEU A 119 -14.63 52.42 -45.65
C LEU A 119 -13.77 53.56 -46.20
N LYS A 120 -12.50 53.63 -45.74
CA LYS A 120 -11.47 54.51 -46.33
C LYS A 120 -11.28 54.15 -47.79
N ILE A 121 -10.94 55.17 -48.64
CA ILE A 121 -10.69 54.98 -50.04
C ILE A 121 -9.56 53.96 -50.23
N GLY A 122 -9.86 52.86 -50.95
CA GLY A 122 -8.91 51.74 -51.18
C GLY A 122 -9.17 50.46 -50.43
N GLN A 123 -10.04 50.42 -49.44
CA GLN A 123 -10.47 49.16 -48.76
C GLN A 123 -11.65 48.53 -49.48
N GLY A 124 -11.54 47.34 -50.01
CA GLY A 124 -12.59 46.64 -50.73
C GLY A 124 -13.60 45.96 -49.80
N GLU A 125 -13.16 45.27 -48.76
CA GLU A 125 -13.97 44.61 -47.76
C GLU A 125 -13.24 44.51 -46.39
N VAL A 126 -13.98 44.61 -45.27
CA VAL A 126 -13.43 44.49 -43.90
C VAL A 126 -14.39 43.70 -43.04
N LYS A 127 -13.83 42.83 -42.19
CA LYS A 127 -14.58 42.08 -41.18
C LYS A 127 -14.13 42.51 -39.77
N SER A 128 -15.10 42.69 -38.85
CA SER A 128 -14.78 42.96 -37.44
C SER A 128 -14.32 41.71 -36.71
N PRO A 129 -13.66 41.85 -35.56
CA PRO A 129 -13.52 40.78 -34.59
C PRO A 129 -14.87 40.20 -34.17
N VAL A 130 -14.85 39.11 -33.43
CA VAL A 130 -16.03 38.56 -32.77
C VAL A 130 -16.23 39.26 -31.43
N TYR A 131 -17.35 39.96 -31.29
CA TYR A 131 -17.73 40.65 -30.06
C TYR A 131 -18.64 39.77 -29.22
N SER A 132 -18.42 39.78 -27.90
CA SER A 132 -19.25 39.11 -26.90
C SER A 132 -20.27 40.11 -26.34
N ILE A 133 -21.56 39.89 -26.59
CA ILE A 133 -22.63 40.82 -26.27
C ILE A 133 -23.61 40.17 -25.32
N TYR A 134 -23.97 40.86 -24.25
CA TYR A 134 -24.98 40.40 -23.29
C TYR A 134 -26.29 41.17 -23.46
N GLY A 135 -27.39 40.42 -23.57
CA GLY A 135 -28.72 40.95 -23.57
C GLY A 135 -29.19 41.44 -22.20
N GLU A 136 -30.32 42.16 -22.16
CA GLU A 136 -30.90 42.71 -20.90
C GLU A 136 -31.41 41.63 -19.95
N LYS A 137 -31.77 40.46 -20.45
CA LYS A 137 -32.21 39.29 -19.67
C LYS A 137 -31.08 38.30 -19.39
N GLY A 138 -29.82 38.71 -19.66
CA GLY A 138 -28.62 37.92 -19.40
C GLY A 138 -28.36 36.83 -20.42
N GLU A 139 -28.91 36.92 -21.61
CA GLU A 139 -28.56 36.10 -22.76
C GLU A 139 -27.20 36.51 -23.32
N HIS A 140 -26.47 35.57 -23.87
CA HIS A 140 -25.15 35.77 -24.43
C HIS A 140 -25.17 35.58 -25.95
N TYR A 141 -24.55 36.49 -26.68
CA TYR A 141 -24.48 36.52 -28.13
C TYR A 141 -23.04 36.73 -28.59
N TYR A 142 -22.66 36.10 -29.70
CA TYR A 142 -21.50 36.51 -30.49
C TYR A 142 -21.98 37.37 -31.66
N GLY A 143 -21.29 38.45 -31.93
CA GLY A 143 -21.63 39.37 -33.00
C GLY A 143 -20.42 39.81 -33.80
N SER A 144 -20.60 40.03 -35.10
CA SER A 144 -19.57 40.61 -35.98
C SER A 144 -20.23 41.42 -37.10
N ILE A 145 -19.46 42.36 -37.62
CA ILE A 145 -19.86 43.27 -38.70
C ILE A 145 -19.00 43.01 -39.93
N TYR A 146 -19.61 42.96 -41.10
CA TYR A 146 -18.93 42.92 -42.36
C TYR A 146 -19.30 44.15 -43.17
N LEU A 147 -18.31 44.84 -43.73
CA LEU A 147 -18.45 45.99 -44.59
C LEU A 147 -17.81 45.69 -45.95
N LYS A 148 -18.52 46.03 -47.04
CA LYS A 148 -18.02 45.93 -48.42
C LYS A 148 -18.38 47.22 -49.19
N LYS A 149 -17.43 47.75 -49.93
CA LYS A 149 -17.65 48.88 -50.84
C LYS A 149 -17.17 48.47 -52.25
N GLN A 150 -18.10 48.39 -53.18
CA GLN A 150 -17.84 48.00 -54.56
C GLN A 150 -18.67 48.87 -55.53
N SER A 151 -18.00 49.50 -56.48
CA SER A 151 -18.63 50.33 -57.52
C SER A 151 -19.56 51.42 -56.98
N GLY A 152 -19.17 52.09 -55.88
CA GLY A 152 -19.97 53.12 -55.24
C GLY A 152 -21.11 52.64 -54.37
N LYS A 153 -21.41 51.36 -54.30
CA LYS A 153 -22.38 50.75 -53.38
C LYS A 153 -21.68 50.27 -52.14
N GLU A 154 -22.23 50.61 -50.97
CA GLU A 154 -21.76 50.18 -49.69
C GLU A 154 -22.74 49.15 -49.09
N GLN A 155 -22.27 47.99 -48.67
CA GLN A 155 -23.03 46.97 -47.99
C GLN A 155 -22.50 46.79 -46.58
N LYS A 156 -23.37 46.80 -45.57
CA LYS A 156 -23.09 46.48 -44.16
C LYS A 156 -23.93 45.31 -43.72
N ILE A 157 -23.31 44.31 -43.16
CA ILE A 157 -23.99 43.10 -42.65
C ILE A 157 -23.62 42.95 -41.19
N LEU A 158 -24.64 42.91 -40.36
CA LEU A 158 -24.53 42.62 -38.92
C LEU A 158 -25.10 41.24 -38.68
N VAL A 159 -24.32 40.39 -37.99
CA VAL A 159 -24.77 39.06 -37.63
C VAL A 159 -24.50 38.85 -36.14
N LEU A 160 -25.55 38.43 -35.40
CA LEU A 160 -25.41 37.96 -34.04
C LEU A 160 -25.92 36.54 -33.94
N LYS A 161 -25.30 35.73 -33.10
CA LYS A 161 -25.71 34.36 -32.81
C LYS A 161 -25.93 34.19 -31.30
N ALA A 162 -27.09 33.67 -30.91
CA ALA A 162 -27.40 33.39 -29.53
C ALA A 162 -26.72 32.11 -29.04
N LEU A 163 -26.18 32.14 -27.83
CA LEU A 163 -25.61 31.01 -27.14
C LEU A 163 -26.62 30.41 -26.16
N THR A 164 -27.59 29.67 -26.68
CA THR A 164 -28.76 29.20 -25.92
C THR A 164 -28.46 28.18 -24.83
N ASP A 165 -27.43 27.35 -25.00
CA ASP A 165 -27.15 26.22 -24.10
C ASP A 165 -25.98 26.42 -23.14
N GLU A 166 -25.39 27.62 -23.13
CA GLU A 166 -24.19 27.93 -22.36
C GLU A 166 -24.36 27.69 -20.85
N ARG A 167 -25.41 28.24 -20.25
CA ARG A 167 -25.69 28.08 -18.79
C ARG A 167 -25.95 26.61 -18.42
N ARG A 168 -26.61 25.86 -19.32
CA ARG A 168 -26.88 24.43 -19.13
C ARG A 168 -25.61 23.63 -19.18
N PHE A 169 -24.72 23.95 -20.13
CA PHE A 169 -23.40 23.29 -20.26
C PHE A 169 -22.54 23.53 -19.01
N TYR A 170 -22.37 24.78 -18.56
CA TYR A 170 -21.58 25.08 -17.37
C TYR A 170 -22.12 24.38 -16.12
N ARG A 171 -23.42 24.43 -15.88
CA ARG A 171 -24.04 23.78 -14.74
C ARG A 171 -23.83 22.24 -14.76
N ARG A 172 -24.04 21.62 -15.92
CA ARG A 172 -23.82 20.17 -16.08
C ARG A 172 -22.36 19.80 -15.86
N SER A 173 -21.44 20.55 -16.44
CA SER A 173 -20.02 20.34 -16.28
C SER A 173 -19.58 20.47 -14.84
N ILE A 174 -19.97 21.53 -14.13
CA ILE A 174 -19.66 21.72 -12.71
C ILE A 174 -20.19 20.53 -11.88
N LEU A 175 -21.43 20.12 -12.08
CA LEU A 175 -22.01 18.97 -11.36
C LEU A 175 -21.25 17.67 -11.65
N LEU A 176 -20.93 17.40 -12.91
CA LEU A 176 -20.19 16.22 -13.32
C LEU A 176 -18.80 16.17 -12.68
N TYR A 177 -18.00 17.22 -12.87
CA TYR A 177 -16.63 17.25 -12.35
C TYR A 177 -16.59 17.27 -10.81
N SER A 178 -17.57 17.94 -10.16
CA SER A 178 -17.69 17.91 -8.69
C SER A 178 -18.07 16.51 -8.18
N SER A 179 -18.97 15.80 -8.85
CA SER A 179 -19.33 14.42 -8.46
C SER A 179 -18.17 13.44 -8.66
N VAL A 180 -17.44 13.56 -9.76
CA VAL A 180 -16.23 12.76 -10.03
C VAL A 180 -15.15 13.04 -8.97
N ASN A 181 -14.94 14.32 -8.61
CA ASN A 181 -13.98 14.69 -7.57
C ASN A 181 -14.37 14.10 -6.20
N LEU A 182 -15.64 14.24 -5.82
CA LEU A 182 -16.13 13.69 -4.55
C LEU A 182 -15.97 12.15 -4.49
N MET A 183 -16.36 11.47 -5.57
CA MET A 183 -16.19 10.02 -5.67
C MET A 183 -14.71 9.61 -5.59
N GLY A 184 -13.83 10.34 -6.28
CA GLY A 184 -12.37 10.13 -6.22
C GLY A 184 -11.82 10.31 -4.81
N LEU A 185 -12.26 11.34 -4.07
CA LEU A 185 -11.84 11.58 -2.68
C LEU A 185 -12.29 10.45 -1.74
N VAL A 186 -13.50 9.92 -1.91
CA VAL A 186 -14.01 8.78 -1.11
C VAL A 186 -13.18 7.52 -1.38
N ILE A 187 -12.93 7.20 -2.66
CA ILE A 187 -12.11 6.03 -3.04
C ILE A 187 -10.69 6.19 -2.47
N LEU A 188 -10.10 7.37 -2.62
CA LEU A 188 -8.76 7.68 -2.10
C LEU A 188 -8.69 7.49 -0.57
N PHE A 189 -9.69 7.97 0.16
CA PHE A 189 -9.77 7.78 1.62
C PHE A 189 -9.79 6.28 2.00
N LEU A 190 -10.59 5.46 1.31
CA LEU A 190 -10.68 4.03 1.56
C LEU A 190 -9.35 3.30 1.27
N ILE A 191 -8.69 3.66 0.15
CA ILE A 191 -7.37 3.10 -0.21
C ILE A 191 -6.33 3.51 0.84
N CYS A 192 -6.23 4.78 1.18
CA CYS A 192 -5.27 5.27 2.19
C CYS A 192 -5.49 4.60 3.55
N ARG A 193 -6.74 4.46 3.98
CA ARG A 193 -7.07 3.78 5.23
C ARG A 193 -6.60 2.33 5.24
N THR A 194 -6.96 1.56 4.19
CA THR A 194 -6.56 0.13 4.11
C THR A 194 -5.05 -0.05 4.01
N PHE A 195 -4.38 0.82 3.26
CA PHE A 195 -2.93 0.81 3.12
C PHE A 195 -2.22 1.10 4.45
N VAL A 196 -2.60 2.17 5.15
CA VAL A 196 -2.01 2.54 6.44
C VAL A 196 -2.28 1.47 7.50
N ASP A 197 -3.50 0.89 7.52
CA ASP A 197 -3.85 -0.19 8.45
C ASP A 197 -2.98 -1.43 8.25
N ARG A 198 -2.77 -1.84 7.00
CA ARG A 198 -1.91 -2.99 6.68
C ARG A 198 -0.44 -2.73 6.98
N SER A 199 0.04 -1.52 6.67
CA SER A 199 1.45 -1.14 6.88
C SER A 199 1.83 -0.99 8.36
N LEU A 200 0.90 -0.54 9.21
CA LEU A 200 1.16 -0.35 10.63
C LEU A 200 0.92 -1.60 11.49
N LYS A 201 0.16 -2.58 11.00
CA LYS A 201 -0.14 -3.82 11.74
C LYS A 201 1.11 -4.61 12.15
N PRO A 202 2.14 -4.82 11.30
CA PRO A 202 3.37 -5.49 11.71
C PRO A 202 4.11 -4.76 12.81
N LEU A 203 4.17 -3.43 12.73
CA LEU A 203 4.81 -2.59 13.76
C LEU A 203 4.07 -2.68 15.11
N GLU A 204 2.73 -2.63 15.10
CA GLU A 204 1.93 -2.76 16.32
C GLU A 204 2.12 -4.14 16.98
N THR A 205 2.12 -5.22 16.16
CA THR A 205 2.38 -6.58 16.65
C THR A 205 3.80 -6.74 17.18
N GLY A 206 4.81 -6.14 16.52
CA GLY A 206 6.20 -6.16 16.98
C GLY A 206 6.38 -5.47 18.32
N LEU A 207 5.86 -4.25 18.47
CA LEU A 207 5.91 -3.50 19.72
C LEU A 207 5.19 -4.23 20.88
N LYS A 208 4.06 -4.86 20.58
CA LYS A 208 3.32 -5.65 21.57
C LYS A 208 4.14 -6.85 22.04
N ARG A 209 4.71 -7.63 21.11
CA ARG A 209 5.57 -8.77 21.43
C ARG A 209 6.80 -8.35 22.24
N GLN A 210 7.42 -7.22 21.90
CA GLN A 210 8.55 -6.68 22.65
C GLN A 210 8.15 -6.30 24.09
N SER A 211 6.99 -5.67 24.28
CA SER A 211 6.49 -5.30 25.61
C SER A 211 6.16 -6.54 26.45
N GLU A 212 5.53 -7.55 25.86
CA GLU A 212 5.23 -8.83 26.50
C GLU A 212 6.51 -9.58 26.89
N PHE A 213 7.52 -9.57 26.03
CA PHE A 213 8.85 -10.14 26.31
C PHE A 213 9.52 -9.48 27.51
N ILE A 214 9.56 -8.14 27.55
CA ILE A 214 10.18 -7.40 28.68
C ILE A 214 9.41 -7.68 29.98
N ALA A 215 8.09 -7.72 29.94
CA ALA A 215 7.28 -8.01 31.13
C ALA A 215 7.54 -9.44 31.64
N ALA A 216 7.53 -10.43 30.78
CA ALA A 216 7.79 -11.84 31.14
C ALA A 216 9.21 -12.01 31.69
N ALA A 217 10.22 -11.42 31.01
CA ALA A 217 11.60 -11.43 31.47
C ALA A 217 11.77 -10.87 32.90
N SER A 218 11.09 -9.75 33.17
CA SER A 218 11.12 -9.12 34.49
C SER A 218 10.51 -10.04 35.56
N HIS A 219 9.46 -10.78 35.24
CA HIS A 219 8.86 -11.75 36.15
C HIS A 219 9.76 -12.95 36.41
N GLU A 220 10.35 -13.53 35.35
CA GLU A 220 11.22 -14.71 35.45
C GLU A 220 12.57 -14.42 36.15
N LEU A 221 13.09 -13.19 36.06
CA LEU A 221 14.28 -12.76 36.78
C LEU A 221 14.02 -12.47 38.26
N ARG A 222 12.81 -12.04 38.61
CA ARG A 222 12.49 -11.66 39.99
C ARG A 222 12.45 -12.87 40.96
N ALA A 223 11.94 -14.01 40.49
CA ALA A 223 11.77 -15.22 41.29
C ALA A 223 13.13 -15.77 41.79
N PRO A 224 14.13 -16.08 40.94
CA PRO A 224 15.44 -16.57 41.40
C PRO A 224 16.17 -15.55 42.26
N LEU A 225 16.10 -14.25 41.91
CA LEU A 225 16.72 -13.19 42.72
C LEU A 225 16.12 -13.16 44.12
N THR A 226 14.84 -13.41 44.29
CA THR A 226 14.20 -13.49 45.62
C THR A 226 14.73 -14.67 46.42
N VAL A 227 14.92 -15.85 45.77
CA VAL A 227 15.49 -17.05 46.41
C VAL A 227 16.94 -16.81 46.82
N ILE A 228 17.76 -16.22 45.96
CA ILE A 228 19.15 -15.87 46.27
C ILE A 228 19.20 -14.92 47.44
N ARG A 229 18.41 -13.84 47.44
CA ARG A 229 18.37 -12.88 48.56
C ARG A 229 17.94 -13.52 49.89
N ALA A 230 16.91 -14.37 49.84
CA ALA A 230 16.44 -15.08 51.03
C ALA A 230 17.52 -16.04 51.57
N GLY A 231 18.20 -16.78 50.67
CA GLY A 231 19.29 -17.67 51.02
C GLY A 231 20.48 -16.92 51.66
N ILE A 232 20.91 -15.81 51.05
CA ILE A 232 21.97 -14.95 51.61
C ILE A 232 21.57 -14.42 52.99
N HIS A 233 20.32 -13.97 53.14
CA HIS A 233 19.83 -13.48 54.44
C HIS A 233 19.82 -14.60 55.50
N ALA A 234 19.39 -15.81 55.14
CA ALA A 234 19.40 -16.97 56.02
C ALA A 234 20.82 -17.35 56.50
N VAL A 235 21.81 -17.29 55.60
CA VAL A 235 23.23 -17.53 55.92
C VAL A 235 23.82 -16.41 56.78
N SER A 236 23.46 -15.14 56.53
CA SER A 236 23.94 -14.00 57.32
C SER A 236 23.39 -14.01 58.76
N MET A 237 22.26 -14.63 59.02
CA MET A 237 21.69 -14.76 60.37
C MET A 237 22.27 -15.97 61.15
N ASP A 238 22.69 -17.01 60.46
CA ASP A 238 23.28 -18.20 61.06
C ASP A 238 24.23 -18.90 60.07
N GLU A 239 25.52 -18.73 60.21
CA GLU A 239 26.55 -19.28 59.34
C GLU A 239 26.47 -20.83 59.22
N ARG A 240 25.96 -21.53 60.22
CA ARG A 240 25.77 -23.00 60.17
C ARG A 240 24.82 -23.44 59.06
N LYS A 241 23.96 -22.55 58.61
CA LYS A 241 23.03 -22.75 57.50
C LYS A 241 23.67 -22.67 56.13
N ALA A 242 24.94 -22.22 56.07
CA ALA A 242 25.64 -22.06 54.77
C ALA A 242 25.64 -23.31 53.94
N LYS A 243 25.93 -24.49 54.52
CA LYS A 243 25.91 -25.78 53.80
C LYS A 243 24.55 -26.12 53.21
N GLN A 244 23.45 -25.63 53.80
CA GLN A 244 22.09 -25.87 53.37
C GLN A 244 21.65 -24.91 52.23
N PHE A 245 22.04 -23.62 52.28
CA PHE A 245 21.52 -22.62 51.37
C PHE A 245 22.46 -22.28 50.20
N LEU A 246 23.80 -22.37 50.38
CA LEU A 246 24.77 -22.05 49.32
C LEU A 246 24.56 -22.84 48.01
N PRO A 247 24.31 -24.18 48.04
CA PRO A 247 24.09 -24.93 46.81
C PRO A 247 22.82 -24.46 46.08
N GLY A 248 21.80 -24.02 46.80
CA GLY A 248 20.59 -23.46 46.24
C GLY A 248 20.81 -22.07 45.61
N ILE A 249 21.62 -21.23 46.24
CA ILE A 249 22.01 -19.90 45.73
C ILE A 249 22.81 -20.08 44.43
N GLU A 250 23.82 -20.98 44.41
CA GLU A 250 24.65 -21.24 43.27
C GLU A 250 23.80 -21.77 42.10
N LYS A 251 22.94 -22.74 42.33
CA LYS A 251 22.01 -23.28 41.34
C LYS A 251 21.09 -22.22 40.72
N GLU A 252 20.53 -21.29 41.52
CA GLU A 252 19.72 -20.20 41.03
C GLU A 252 20.55 -19.14 40.28
N GLY A 253 21.82 -18.91 40.66
CA GLY A 253 22.75 -18.10 39.90
C GLY A 253 23.05 -18.65 38.50
N GLU A 254 23.36 -19.94 38.41
CA GLU A 254 23.56 -20.65 37.13
C GLU A 254 22.32 -20.55 36.25
N ARG A 255 21.13 -20.77 36.82
CA ARG A 255 19.86 -20.64 36.09
C ARG A 255 19.61 -19.22 35.54
N MET A 256 19.93 -18.19 36.32
CA MET A 256 19.85 -16.80 35.86
C MET A 256 20.80 -16.53 34.70
N THR A 257 22.00 -17.10 34.74
CA THR A 257 22.98 -16.94 33.65
C THR A 257 22.42 -17.52 32.34
N VAL A 258 21.90 -18.76 32.38
CA VAL A 258 21.25 -19.38 31.20
C VAL A 258 20.09 -18.55 30.69
N LEU A 259 19.23 -18.02 31.58
CA LEU A 259 18.11 -17.20 31.18
C LEU A 259 18.56 -15.89 30.48
N ILE A 260 19.61 -15.26 31.01
CA ILE A 260 20.15 -14.01 30.42
C ILE A 260 20.78 -14.31 29.04
N ASP A 261 21.51 -15.40 28.91
CA ASP A 261 22.11 -15.83 27.64
C ASP A 261 21.03 -16.12 26.58
N ASP A 262 19.97 -16.84 26.95
CA ASP A 262 18.83 -17.11 26.09
C ASP A 262 18.13 -15.81 25.64
N MET A 263 17.95 -14.87 26.54
CA MET A 263 17.37 -13.57 26.24
C MET A 263 18.26 -12.75 25.30
N LEU A 264 19.58 -12.76 25.51
CA LEU A 264 20.53 -12.06 24.66
C LEU A 264 20.53 -12.66 23.26
N GLN A 265 20.47 -13.98 23.12
CA GLN A 265 20.37 -14.68 21.83
C GLN A 265 19.11 -14.24 21.07
N LEU A 266 17.95 -14.21 21.73
CA LEU A 266 16.71 -13.74 21.09
C LEU A 266 16.77 -12.27 20.70
N ALA A 267 17.39 -11.41 21.51
CA ALA A 267 17.56 -10.00 21.18
C ALA A 267 18.46 -9.77 19.96
N LEU A 268 19.54 -10.54 19.83
CA LEU A 268 20.44 -10.51 18.67
C LEU A 268 19.72 -11.02 17.38
N ALA A 269 18.88 -12.04 17.53
CA ALA A 269 18.08 -12.54 16.43
C ALA A 269 17.06 -11.50 15.91
N ASP A 270 16.35 -10.82 16.81
CA ASP A 270 15.41 -9.73 16.49
C ASP A 270 16.09 -8.56 15.77
N ALA A 271 17.32 -8.24 16.16
CA ALA A 271 18.09 -7.18 15.54
C ALA A 271 18.66 -7.55 14.15
N SER A 272 18.43 -8.79 13.68
CA SER A 272 19.04 -9.34 12.45
C SER A 272 20.57 -9.18 12.40
N THR A 273 21.20 -9.12 13.58
CA THR A 273 22.65 -8.93 13.72
C THR A 273 23.39 -10.25 13.90
N TRP A 274 22.67 -11.36 13.89
CA TRP A 274 23.27 -12.68 14.03
C TRP A 274 24.08 -13.05 12.79
N THR A 275 25.37 -13.20 12.93
CA THR A 275 26.26 -13.67 11.86
C THR A 275 26.24 -15.18 11.85
N MET A 276 25.66 -15.76 10.79
CA MET A 276 25.62 -17.20 10.56
C MET A 276 26.87 -17.64 9.77
N LYS A 277 27.53 -18.69 10.23
CA LYS A 277 28.64 -19.34 9.50
C LYS A 277 28.08 -20.51 8.70
N MET A 278 27.45 -20.20 7.57
CA MET A 278 26.85 -21.22 6.72
C MET A 278 27.90 -22.05 6.02
N GLU A 279 27.84 -23.36 6.20
CA GLU A 279 28.71 -24.35 5.55
C GLU A 279 27.89 -25.55 5.05
N PRO A 280 28.41 -26.32 4.06
CA PRO A 280 27.73 -27.53 3.63
C PRO A 280 27.87 -28.62 4.72
N LEU A 281 26.75 -29.16 5.17
CA LEU A 281 26.69 -30.19 6.19
C LEU A 281 26.05 -31.45 5.61
N SER A 282 26.77 -32.58 5.64
CA SER A 282 26.18 -33.91 5.42
C SER A 282 25.32 -34.27 6.60
N VAL A 283 24.05 -34.58 6.37
CA VAL A 283 23.08 -34.87 7.43
C VAL A 283 23.53 -36.05 8.28
N ASP A 284 23.98 -37.16 7.65
CA ASP A 284 24.43 -38.38 8.33
C ASP A 284 25.62 -38.10 9.23
N THR A 285 26.69 -37.51 8.65
CA THR A 285 27.91 -37.18 9.38
C THR A 285 27.63 -36.24 10.55
N PHE A 286 26.78 -35.26 10.32
CA PHE A 286 26.39 -34.29 11.35
C PHE A 286 25.66 -34.98 12.51
N LEU A 287 24.60 -35.76 12.24
CA LEU A 287 23.83 -36.45 13.28
C LEU A 287 24.65 -37.49 14.04
N ILE A 288 25.50 -38.27 13.33
CA ILE A 288 26.39 -39.23 13.97
C ILE A 288 27.36 -38.49 14.90
N SER A 289 27.89 -37.33 14.50
CA SER A 289 28.82 -36.55 15.36
C SER A 289 28.17 -36.04 16.65
N LEU A 290 26.86 -35.91 16.69
CA LEU A 290 26.11 -35.44 17.86
C LEU A 290 25.56 -36.56 18.74
N TYR A 291 25.67 -37.81 18.28
CA TYR A 291 25.10 -38.97 18.98
C TYR A 291 25.49 -39.02 20.46
N ASP A 292 26.78 -38.88 20.78
CA ASP A 292 27.27 -38.95 22.15
C ASP A 292 26.69 -37.87 23.04
N SER A 293 26.62 -36.62 22.54
CA SER A 293 26.09 -35.49 23.28
C SER A 293 24.58 -35.65 23.56
N LEU A 294 23.81 -36.07 22.55
CA LEU A 294 22.36 -36.26 22.66
C LEU A 294 22.02 -37.46 23.55
N SER A 295 22.79 -38.58 23.42
CA SER A 295 22.59 -39.77 24.23
C SER A 295 22.94 -39.52 25.70
N GLU A 296 24.00 -38.74 25.99
CA GLU A 296 24.35 -38.38 27.36
C GLU A 296 23.25 -37.54 28.04
N LEU A 297 22.60 -36.65 27.31
CA LEU A 297 21.49 -35.84 27.80
C LEU A 297 20.32 -36.74 28.23
N CYS A 298 19.94 -37.72 27.43
CA CYS A 298 18.90 -38.69 27.74
C CYS A 298 19.31 -39.64 28.89
N ARG A 299 20.59 -40.09 28.92
CA ARG A 299 21.13 -40.97 29.95
C ARG A 299 21.04 -40.37 31.36
N LYS A 300 21.22 -39.06 31.50
CA LYS A 300 21.04 -38.38 32.80
C LYS A 300 19.66 -38.58 33.40
N LYS A 301 18.65 -38.81 32.54
CA LYS A 301 17.27 -39.10 32.93
C LYS A 301 16.89 -40.59 32.77
N ARG A 302 17.87 -41.45 32.60
CA ARG A 302 17.72 -42.93 32.43
C ARG A 302 16.79 -43.29 31.26
N GLN A 303 16.88 -42.53 30.18
CA GLN A 303 16.09 -42.73 28.95
C GLN A 303 16.97 -43.28 27.86
N PRO A 304 16.56 -44.32 27.10
CA PRO A 304 17.28 -44.77 25.91
C PRO A 304 17.19 -43.71 24.82
N PHE A 305 18.32 -43.51 24.10
CA PHE A 305 18.42 -42.64 22.94
C PHE A 305 18.61 -43.46 21.68
N GLU A 306 17.82 -43.22 20.64
CA GLU A 306 17.87 -43.90 19.36
C GLU A 306 18.11 -42.91 18.21
N LEU A 307 19.16 -43.18 17.40
CA LEU A 307 19.36 -42.46 16.14
C LEU A 307 19.00 -43.39 14.98
N ARG A 308 17.98 -43.01 14.21
CA ARG A 308 17.44 -43.79 13.09
C ARG A 308 17.75 -43.09 11.77
N LEU A 309 18.72 -43.60 11.01
CA LEU A 309 19.08 -43.10 9.69
C LEU A 309 18.64 -44.10 8.63
N PRO A 310 18.25 -43.67 7.42
CA PRO A 310 17.96 -44.57 6.32
C PRO A 310 19.24 -45.23 5.81
N GLU A 311 19.12 -46.32 5.05
CA GLU A 311 20.27 -46.97 4.41
C GLU A 311 20.86 -46.15 3.26
N GLU A 312 20.03 -45.28 2.64
CA GLU A 312 20.44 -44.39 1.58
C GLU A 312 21.10 -43.13 2.16
N GLU A 313 22.17 -42.66 1.50
CA GLU A 313 22.89 -41.46 1.90
C GLU A 313 21.98 -40.22 1.85
N LEU A 314 21.92 -39.47 2.94
CA LEU A 314 21.13 -38.27 3.03
C LEU A 314 21.84 -37.09 2.34
N PRO A 315 21.07 -36.15 1.72
CA PRO A 315 21.65 -35.02 1.02
C PRO A 315 22.37 -34.04 1.96
N VAL A 316 23.17 -33.18 1.36
CA VAL A 316 23.84 -32.09 2.04
C VAL A 316 22.87 -30.88 2.13
N PHE A 317 22.88 -30.21 3.26
CA PHE A 317 22.18 -28.92 3.44
C PHE A 317 23.20 -27.82 3.80
N SER A 318 22.81 -26.56 3.61
CA SER A 318 23.60 -25.41 4.06
C SER A 318 23.20 -25.02 5.47
N GLY A 319 24.14 -25.02 6.42
CA GLY A 319 23.83 -24.68 7.81
C GLY A 319 25.04 -24.21 8.60
N ASP A 320 24.78 -23.50 9.69
CA ASP A 320 25.78 -23.22 10.73
C ASP A 320 25.81 -24.39 11.70
N ARG A 321 26.92 -25.16 11.71
CA ARG A 321 27.08 -26.38 12.50
C ARG A 321 26.74 -26.16 13.97
N GLN A 322 27.27 -25.10 14.58
CA GLN A 322 27.09 -24.84 16.01
C GLN A 322 25.63 -24.50 16.34
N ARG A 323 24.97 -23.78 15.45
CA ARG A 323 23.54 -23.42 15.62
C ARG A 323 22.61 -24.59 15.38
N MET A 324 22.94 -25.44 14.41
CA MET A 324 22.20 -26.68 14.19
C MET A 324 22.33 -27.66 15.36
N GLU A 325 23.54 -27.80 15.95
CA GLU A 325 23.75 -28.55 17.18
C GLU A 325 22.88 -28.00 18.31
N GLN A 326 22.85 -26.68 18.51
CA GLN A 326 22.00 -25.99 19.50
C GLN A 326 20.51 -26.31 19.29
N ILE A 327 20.00 -26.30 18.06
CA ILE A 327 18.62 -26.66 17.75
C ILE A 327 18.32 -28.10 18.24
N LEU A 328 19.15 -29.06 17.86
CA LEU A 328 18.95 -30.49 18.22
C LEU A 328 19.07 -30.72 19.72
N MET A 329 19.99 -30.04 20.39
CA MET A 329 20.12 -30.08 21.84
C MET A 329 18.85 -29.56 22.55
N ILE A 330 18.32 -28.44 22.10
CA ILE A 330 17.05 -27.85 22.63
C ILE A 330 15.88 -28.85 22.43
N LEU A 331 15.74 -29.40 21.22
CA LEU A 331 14.62 -30.30 20.91
C LEU A 331 14.73 -31.59 21.69
N THR A 332 15.94 -32.15 21.81
CA THR A 332 16.18 -33.40 22.54
C THR A 332 16.04 -33.21 24.06
N ASP A 333 16.53 -32.10 24.63
CA ASP A 333 16.32 -31.78 26.05
C ASP A 333 14.84 -31.59 26.38
N ASN A 334 14.09 -30.97 25.47
CA ASN A 334 12.65 -30.83 25.58
C ASN A 334 11.96 -32.21 25.57
N ALA A 335 12.27 -33.07 24.58
CA ALA A 335 11.73 -34.42 24.48
C ALA A 335 12.05 -35.27 25.75
N SER A 336 13.27 -35.19 26.21
CA SER A 336 13.72 -35.88 27.42
C SER A 336 13.04 -35.35 28.71
N SER A 337 12.80 -34.03 28.78
CA SER A 337 12.21 -33.42 29.99
C SER A 337 10.72 -33.71 30.16
N TYR A 338 9.98 -33.90 29.07
CA TYR A 338 8.56 -34.18 29.10
C TYR A 338 8.20 -35.65 28.98
N SER A 339 9.20 -36.54 28.82
CA SER A 339 9.02 -37.98 28.77
C SER A 339 9.27 -38.65 30.12
N PRO A 340 8.53 -39.73 30.45
CA PRO A 340 8.79 -40.53 31.65
C PRO A 340 10.18 -41.14 31.64
N GLU A 341 10.68 -41.46 32.83
CA GLU A 341 11.92 -42.26 32.99
C GLU A 341 11.74 -43.62 32.28
N GLY A 342 12.73 -44.05 31.52
CA GLY A 342 12.72 -45.33 30.78
C GLY A 342 12.04 -45.27 29.39
N SER A 343 11.33 -44.16 29.04
CA SER A 343 10.82 -44.02 27.68
C SER A 343 11.91 -43.57 26.71
N ALA A 344 11.89 -44.10 25.48
CA ALA A 344 12.89 -43.79 24.47
C ALA A 344 12.66 -42.37 23.88
N VAL A 345 13.75 -41.66 23.61
CA VAL A 345 13.77 -40.46 22.76
C VAL A 345 14.47 -40.84 21.48
N SER A 346 13.86 -40.59 20.32
CA SER A 346 14.44 -40.92 19.04
C SER A 346 14.65 -39.73 18.14
N VAL A 347 15.75 -39.73 17.38
CA VAL A 347 16.01 -38.78 16.29
C VAL A 347 16.03 -39.56 14.98
N THR A 348 15.15 -39.16 14.07
CA THR A 348 15.00 -39.79 12.74
C THR A 348 15.28 -38.76 11.66
N ALA A 349 16.11 -39.11 10.67
CA ALA A 349 16.29 -38.23 9.51
C ALA A 349 15.75 -38.89 8.25
N ARG A 350 15.12 -38.07 7.41
CA ARG A 350 14.60 -38.48 6.10
C ARG A 350 14.83 -37.34 5.10
N SER A 351 14.82 -37.66 3.82
CA SER A 351 14.86 -36.63 2.78
C SER A 351 13.84 -36.88 1.69
N ASP A 352 13.39 -35.81 1.08
CA ASP A 352 12.78 -35.81 -0.22
C ASP A 352 13.67 -35.04 -1.23
N GLN A 353 13.21 -34.82 -2.46
CA GLN A 353 14.00 -34.14 -3.48
C GLN A 353 14.33 -32.68 -3.15
N LYS A 354 13.64 -32.04 -2.20
CA LYS A 354 13.73 -30.62 -1.90
C LYS A 354 14.16 -30.33 -0.46
N HIS A 355 13.81 -31.19 0.47
CA HIS A 355 14.02 -30.95 1.91
C HIS A 355 14.63 -32.15 2.62
N VAL A 356 15.43 -31.85 3.63
CA VAL A 356 15.78 -32.77 4.69
C VAL A 356 14.82 -32.54 5.85
N SER A 357 14.29 -33.62 6.40
CA SER A 357 13.45 -33.63 7.59
C SER A 357 14.18 -34.36 8.72
N ILE A 358 14.41 -33.67 9.84
CA ILE A 358 14.94 -34.27 11.07
C ILE A 358 13.82 -34.25 12.10
N GLU A 359 13.41 -35.40 12.57
CA GLU A 359 12.32 -35.59 13.52
C GLU A 359 12.88 -35.99 14.89
N VAL A 360 12.51 -35.24 15.94
CA VAL A 360 12.81 -35.60 17.34
C VAL A 360 11.49 -36.05 17.99
N GLU A 361 11.43 -37.34 18.32
CA GLU A 361 10.23 -38.00 18.81
C GLU A 361 10.37 -38.30 20.29
N ASP A 362 9.31 -37.97 21.05
CA ASP A 362 9.15 -38.33 22.46
C ASP A 362 7.87 -39.14 22.70
N HIS A 363 7.82 -39.82 23.83
CA HIS A 363 6.64 -40.53 24.34
C HIS A 363 6.15 -39.95 25.68
N GLY A 364 6.08 -38.63 25.73
CA GLY A 364 5.67 -37.86 26.89
C GLY A 364 4.17 -37.65 27.01
N CYS A 365 3.78 -36.60 27.71
CA CYS A 365 2.37 -36.28 27.95
C CYS A 365 1.63 -35.73 26.71
N GLY A 366 2.35 -35.49 25.60
CA GLY A 366 1.81 -34.87 24.39
C GLY A 366 1.48 -33.37 24.55
N ILE A 367 1.07 -32.75 23.47
CA ILE A 367 0.77 -31.31 23.40
C ILE A 367 -0.63 -31.13 22.83
N SER A 368 -1.49 -30.35 23.50
CA SER A 368 -2.84 -30.08 23.03
C SER A 368 -2.82 -29.25 21.73
N ASP A 369 -3.87 -29.35 20.90
CA ASP A 369 -3.94 -28.58 19.65
C ASP A 369 -3.98 -27.05 19.86
N GLU A 370 -4.41 -26.59 21.03
CA GLU A 370 -4.35 -25.19 21.43
C GLU A 370 -2.90 -24.79 21.75
N ASP A 371 -2.19 -25.64 22.50
CA ASP A 371 -0.80 -25.40 22.89
C ASP A 371 0.16 -25.50 21.72
N LYS A 372 -0.06 -26.42 20.75
CA LYS A 372 0.77 -26.55 19.53
C LYS A 372 0.92 -25.23 18.76
N LYS A 373 -0.07 -24.34 18.84
CA LYS A 373 -0.04 -23.03 18.20
C LYS A 373 0.83 -22.01 18.95
N ARG A 374 1.14 -22.27 20.20
CA ARG A 374 1.75 -21.32 21.13
C ARG A 374 3.07 -21.76 21.74
N ILE A 375 3.42 -23.07 21.68
CA ILE A 375 4.66 -23.59 22.28
C ILE A 375 5.93 -22.95 21.73
N PHE A 376 5.86 -22.31 20.56
CA PHE A 376 6.96 -21.57 19.94
C PHE A 376 6.99 -20.09 20.37
N ASP A 377 5.98 -19.63 21.13
CA ASP A 377 5.96 -18.26 21.67
C ASP A 377 6.93 -18.16 22.85
N ARG A 378 7.60 -17.02 22.99
CA ARG A 378 8.56 -16.74 24.07
C ARG A 378 7.88 -16.81 25.43
N PHE A 379 8.54 -17.46 26.41
CA PHE A 379 8.05 -17.70 27.78
C PHE A 379 6.75 -18.49 27.88
N TYR A 380 6.29 -19.08 26.76
CA TYR A 380 5.10 -19.89 26.79
C TYR A 380 5.38 -21.25 27.42
N ARG A 381 4.51 -21.69 28.30
CA ARG A 381 4.53 -23.01 28.97
C ARG A 381 3.11 -23.51 29.09
N ALA A 382 2.85 -24.77 28.69
CA ALA A 382 1.57 -25.42 28.91
C ALA A 382 1.30 -25.62 30.42
N ASP A 383 0.05 -25.53 30.84
CA ASP A 383 -0.32 -25.52 32.28
C ASP A 383 0.23 -26.75 33.05
N LYS A 384 0.27 -27.89 32.42
CA LYS A 384 0.79 -29.16 33.01
C LYS A 384 2.29 -29.10 33.33
N SER A 385 3.06 -28.27 32.63
CA SER A 385 4.52 -28.14 32.78
C SER A 385 4.96 -27.02 33.73
N ARG A 386 4.04 -26.24 34.26
CA ARG A 386 4.36 -25.08 35.14
C ARG A 386 5.09 -25.44 36.42
N ASN A 387 4.95 -26.68 36.91
CA ASN A 387 5.62 -27.16 38.11
C ASN A 387 7.10 -27.55 37.88
N ASP A 388 7.51 -27.78 36.65
CA ASP A 388 8.91 -28.04 36.35
C ASP A 388 9.69 -26.71 36.22
N LYS A 389 10.50 -26.44 37.24
CA LYS A 389 11.29 -25.20 37.33
C LYS A 389 12.52 -25.19 36.40
N ALA A 390 12.76 -26.26 35.61
CA ALA A 390 13.98 -26.39 34.84
C ALA A 390 14.04 -25.48 33.61
N HIS A 391 12.91 -25.15 32.97
CA HIS A 391 12.86 -24.44 31.70
C HIS A 391 12.02 -23.16 31.78
N TYR A 392 12.51 -22.07 31.21
CA TYR A 392 11.85 -20.74 31.17
C TYR A 392 10.88 -20.55 29.98
N GLY A 393 10.78 -21.54 29.08
CA GLY A 393 9.96 -21.44 27.86
C GLY A 393 10.59 -20.58 26.77
N LEU A 394 11.92 -20.46 26.76
CA LEU A 394 12.65 -19.76 25.71
C LEU A 394 13.26 -20.71 24.67
N GLY A 395 13.63 -21.94 25.04
CA GLY A 395 14.35 -22.88 24.17
C GLY A 395 13.66 -23.10 22.82
N LEU A 396 12.37 -23.46 22.79
CA LEU A 396 11.64 -23.67 21.52
C LEU A 396 11.54 -22.37 20.67
N SER A 397 11.45 -21.20 21.28
CA SER A 397 11.47 -19.95 20.56
C SER A 397 12.84 -19.63 19.96
N ILE A 398 13.94 -20.00 20.66
CA ILE A 398 15.32 -19.92 20.13
C ILE A 398 15.48 -20.90 18.96
N ALA A 399 15.08 -22.16 19.13
CA ALA A 399 15.13 -23.15 18.06
C ALA A 399 14.36 -22.69 16.81
N THR A 400 13.17 -22.14 16.98
CA THR A 400 12.35 -21.59 15.87
C THR A 400 13.08 -20.48 15.14
N GLU A 401 13.70 -19.56 15.86
CA GLU A 401 14.42 -18.43 15.25
C GLU A 401 15.70 -18.91 14.53
N LEU A 402 16.43 -19.83 15.11
CA LEU A 402 17.59 -20.46 14.47
C LEU A 402 17.18 -21.20 13.17
N VAL A 403 16.10 -21.98 13.22
CA VAL A 403 15.56 -22.66 12.04
C VAL A 403 15.14 -21.67 10.96
N ARG A 404 14.52 -20.57 11.32
CA ARG A 404 14.16 -19.49 10.39
C ARG A 404 15.40 -18.88 9.70
N LEU A 405 16.49 -18.68 10.43
CA LEU A 405 17.76 -18.20 9.89
C LEU A 405 18.40 -19.21 8.90
N HIS A 406 18.13 -20.50 9.06
CA HIS A 406 18.50 -21.56 8.11
C HIS A 406 17.50 -21.73 6.96
N GLN A 407 16.51 -20.84 6.82
CA GLN A 407 15.43 -20.92 5.82
C GLN A 407 14.60 -22.21 5.93
N GLY A 408 14.64 -22.83 7.11
CA GLY A 408 13.89 -24.03 7.45
C GLY A 408 12.54 -23.75 8.07
N LYS A 409 11.87 -24.84 8.47
CA LYS A 409 10.58 -24.81 9.16
C LYS A 409 10.60 -25.79 10.34
N LEU A 410 10.14 -25.33 11.51
CA LEU A 410 9.95 -26.16 12.70
C LEU A 410 8.45 -26.34 12.97
N THR A 411 8.02 -27.59 13.08
CA THR A 411 6.62 -27.95 13.38
C THR A 411 6.55 -29.02 14.44
N VAL A 412 5.35 -29.30 14.95
CA VAL A 412 5.12 -30.38 15.92
C VAL A 412 3.89 -31.19 15.51
N LYS A 413 3.96 -32.50 15.65
CA LYS A 413 2.88 -33.46 15.43
C LYS A 413 2.75 -34.41 16.62
N ASP A 414 1.63 -35.10 16.72
CA ASP A 414 1.46 -36.13 17.75
C ASP A 414 2.27 -37.39 17.40
N THR A 415 2.85 -38.01 18.43
CA THR A 415 3.53 -39.29 18.31
C THR A 415 2.53 -40.45 18.40
N ALA A 416 2.66 -41.46 17.56
CA ALA A 416 1.83 -42.65 17.63
C ALA A 416 2.06 -43.37 18.99
N GLY A 417 0.97 -43.62 19.71
CA GLY A 417 1.03 -44.18 21.06
C GLY A 417 1.16 -43.16 22.19
N GLY A 418 1.20 -41.87 21.89
CA GLY A 418 1.28 -40.74 22.83
C GLY A 418 2.65 -40.08 22.82
N GLY A 419 2.69 -38.78 23.11
CA GLY A 419 3.88 -37.94 23.05
C GLY A 419 3.85 -36.92 21.91
N SER A 420 5.00 -36.33 21.62
CA SER A 420 5.14 -35.30 20.59
C SER A 420 6.32 -35.57 19.68
N THR A 421 6.22 -35.23 18.41
CA THR A 421 7.31 -35.29 17.45
C THR A 421 7.56 -33.89 16.88
N PHE A 422 8.71 -33.32 17.18
CA PHE A 422 9.17 -32.08 16.57
C PHE A 422 9.81 -32.38 15.22
N VAL A 423 9.37 -31.67 14.18
CA VAL A 423 9.81 -31.87 12.79
C VAL A 423 10.55 -30.64 12.32
N LEU A 424 11.83 -30.80 12.04
CA LEU A 424 12.71 -29.76 11.49
C LEU A 424 12.89 -30.04 9.99
N GLU A 425 12.39 -29.17 9.14
CA GLU A 425 12.53 -29.22 7.69
C GLU A 425 13.56 -28.19 7.22
N LEU A 426 14.56 -28.61 6.46
CA LEU A 426 15.64 -27.77 5.92
C LEU A 426 15.73 -27.95 4.40
N PRO A 427 16.01 -26.88 3.64
CA PRO A 427 16.18 -26.99 2.19
C PRO A 427 17.46 -27.76 1.85
N VAL A 428 17.39 -28.69 0.88
CA VAL A 428 18.55 -29.40 0.34
C VAL A 428 19.42 -28.42 -0.46
N LEU A 429 20.71 -28.51 -0.31
CA LEU A 429 21.66 -27.77 -1.14
C LEU A 429 21.71 -28.39 -2.53
N ASN A 430 21.08 -27.77 -3.52
CA ASN A 430 21.15 -28.26 -4.91
C ASN A 430 22.60 -28.16 -5.42
N GLN A 431 23.12 -29.26 -5.98
CA GLN A 431 24.48 -29.34 -6.55
C GLN A 431 24.85 -28.24 -7.53
N VAL A 432 23.83 -27.61 -8.20
CA VAL A 432 24.01 -26.48 -9.13
C VAL A 432 24.50 -25.22 -8.42
N THR A 433 24.18 -25.05 -7.14
CA THR A 433 24.57 -23.85 -6.37
C THR A 433 26.00 -23.97 -5.81
N TYR A 434 26.52 -25.19 -5.69
CA TYR A 434 27.86 -25.45 -5.16
C TYR A 434 28.98 -24.92 -6.07
N PHE A 435 28.82 -25.03 -7.39
CA PHE A 435 29.82 -24.56 -8.38
C PHE A 435 29.83 -23.06 -8.59
N LYS A 436 28.75 -22.33 -8.27
CA LYS A 436 28.70 -20.87 -8.47
C LYS A 436 29.37 -20.06 -7.36
N ASN A 437 29.47 -20.58 -6.15
CA ASN A 437 30.10 -19.91 -5.02
C ASN A 437 31.59 -20.20 -4.86
N GLY A 438 32.12 -21.23 -5.56
CA GLY A 438 33.53 -21.61 -5.57
C GLY A 438 34.38 -20.79 -6.57
N GLU A 439 33.79 -20.14 -7.55
CA GLU A 439 34.54 -19.39 -8.58
C GLU A 439 34.67 -17.86 -8.28
N ASN A 440 34.06 -17.34 -7.22
CA ASN A 440 34.18 -15.93 -6.83
C ASN A 440 35.12 -15.67 -5.64
N GLY A 441 36.01 -16.61 -5.36
CA GLY A 441 36.98 -16.54 -4.25
C GLY A 441 38.40 -16.83 -4.69
N ILE A 442 38.92 -16.15 -5.70
CA ILE A 442 40.36 -15.95 -5.98
C ILE A 442 40.59 -14.48 -6.33
#